data_6ef8ad025703e998996828e2760eff58
#
_entry.id   6ef8ad025703e998996828e2760eff58
#
_cell.length_a   1.000
_cell.length_b   1.000
_cell.length_c   1.000
_cell.angle_alpha   90.00
_cell.angle_beta   90.00
_cell.angle_gamma   90.00
#
_symmetry.space_group_name_H-M   'P 1'
#
loop_
_entity.id
_entity.type
_entity.pdbx_description
1 polymer ?
#
loop_
_entity_poly.entity_id
_entity_poly.type
_entity_poly.pdbx_seq_one_letter_code
_entity_poly.pdbx_strand_id
1 'polypeptide(L)'
;LSTPAATSTAGFRPQLAAVAILGSAMVTFGVFLSGFVIAEPAPYELFMVALIGLWFLFGLKISRSVAPLLALLILFMTGGILSLTVMSDLATAPMYMAVSGFLCLTSVFYAAIIEARHERLKLIFDAWVAAGVITSLLGILGYFGAIPGAANFTLYDRAKGAFQDPNVFGPFLVAPSLYLMYRLLSDRIATAPLKAIAILIMALGLFLSFSRAAWALYLFCACALVLVMLLKERTGAFRLKILVLTLSGALLMVVALGIALQIPQVADLFSSRTQLVQEYDGGHLGRFDRHKIGFLMSMEKPLGIGPMVFSTMFPEDEHNIWLKSLTSYGWLGFISYVTLIIWTVSMGFRFLLLDRPWQPYLMIAWIVLIGHAAIGNVIDTDHWRHFFLLLGIIWGCGALEYRHRNSLKRAQLRRTAAAPTLR
;
A
#
# COMPACT_ATOMS: atom_id res chain seq x y z
N LEU A 1 -22.31 54.09 21.71
CA LEU A 1 -21.41 54.03 20.54
C LEU A 1 -20.77 52.64 20.49
N SER A 2 -21.42 51.72 19.82
CA SER A 2 -20.94 50.36 19.57
C SER A 2 -20.05 50.36 18.31
N THR A 3 -18.76 50.06 18.49
CA THR A 3 -17.82 49.80 17.42
C THR A 3 -18.21 48.52 16.67
N PRO A 4 -18.36 48.54 15.32
CA PRO A 4 -18.63 47.32 14.59
C PRO A 4 -17.38 46.41 14.60
N ALA A 5 -17.58 45.14 14.92
CA ALA A 5 -16.58 44.10 14.81
C ALA A 5 -16.14 44.00 13.33
N ALA A 6 -14.86 44.26 13.08
CA ALA A 6 -14.25 44.05 11.76
C ALA A 6 -14.32 42.58 11.41
N THR A 7 -15.24 42.18 10.54
CA THR A 7 -15.24 40.93 9.85
C THR A 7 -14.02 40.89 8.93
N SER A 8 -12.97 40.20 9.35
CA SER A 8 -11.84 39.87 8.50
C SER A 8 -12.32 38.98 7.35
N THR A 9 -12.66 39.58 6.23
CA THR A 9 -12.79 38.91 4.94
C THR A 9 -11.39 38.45 4.55
N ALA A 10 -11.06 37.17 4.83
CA ALA A 10 -9.90 36.55 4.24
C ALA A 10 -10.09 36.56 2.72
N GLY A 11 -9.50 37.55 2.06
CA GLY A 11 -9.62 37.75 0.62
C GLY A 11 -9.24 36.47 -0.11
N PHE A 12 -10.11 36.00 -1.00
CA PHE A 12 -9.85 34.89 -1.89
C PHE A 12 -8.57 35.19 -2.68
N ARG A 13 -7.51 34.37 -2.46
CA ARG A 13 -6.23 34.51 -3.18
C ARG A 13 -6.20 33.46 -4.28
N PRO A 14 -6.59 33.79 -5.52
CA PRO A 14 -6.75 32.84 -6.63
C PRO A 14 -5.44 32.08 -6.94
N GLN A 15 -4.30 32.75 -6.78
CA GLN A 15 -2.99 32.13 -6.99
C GLN A 15 -2.70 30.98 -6.00
N LEU A 16 -3.02 31.16 -4.71
CA LEU A 16 -2.84 30.09 -3.71
C LEU A 16 -3.80 28.94 -3.92
N ALA A 17 -5.01 29.22 -4.39
CA ALA A 17 -5.98 28.19 -4.76
C ALA A 17 -5.50 27.40 -5.98
N ALA A 18 -5.00 28.06 -7.02
CA ALA A 18 -4.45 27.41 -8.21
C ALA A 18 -3.26 26.49 -7.88
N VAL A 19 -2.30 26.97 -7.08
CA VAL A 19 -1.16 26.15 -6.61
C VAL A 19 -1.63 24.92 -5.82
N ALA A 20 -2.65 25.08 -4.97
CA ALA A 20 -3.18 23.98 -4.20
C ALA A 20 -3.90 22.93 -5.06
N ILE A 21 -4.62 23.35 -6.09
CA ILE A 21 -5.28 22.46 -7.07
C ILE A 21 -4.22 21.73 -7.90
N LEU A 22 -3.24 22.45 -8.44
CA LEU A 22 -2.16 21.88 -9.24
C LEU A 22 -1.38 20.84 -8.41
N GLY A 23 -0.98 21.19 -7.19
CA GLY A 23 -0.27 20.24 -6.31
C GLY A 23 -1.09 18.99 -5.99
N SER A 24 -2.40 19.13 -5.81
CA SER A 24 -3.28 17.97 -5.61
C SER A 24 -3.42 17.11 -6.88
N ALA A 25 -3.53 17.75 -8.05
CA ALA A 25 -3.56 17.06 -9.34
C ALA A 25 -2.26 16.29 -9.61
N MET A 26 -1.11 16.89 -9.32
CA MET A 26 0.21 16.22 -9.47
C MET A 26 0.32 14.99 -8.56
N VAL A 27 -0.11 15.09 -7.29
CA VAL A 27 -0.13 13.92 -6.37
C VAL A 27 -1.05 12.84 -6.91
N THR A 28 -2.26 13.20 -7.35
CA THR A 28 -3.24 12.28 -7.95
C THR A 28 -2.64 11.55 -9.16
N PHE A 29 -1.99 12.29 -10.05
CA PHE A 29 -1.34 11.72 -11.23
C PHE A 29 -0.16 10.82 -10.86
N GLY A 30 0.66 11.19 -9.87
CA GLY A 30 1.74 10.33 -9.37
C GLY A 30 1.20 8.99 -8.85
N VAL A 31 0.14 9.01 -8.03
CA VAL A 31 -0.48 7.75 -7.56
C VAL A 31 -1.07 6.95 -8.71
N PHE A 32 -1.69 7.59 -9.69
CA PHE A 32 -2.20 6.92 -10.89
C PHE A 32 -1.08 6.20 -11.65
N LEU A 33 0.07 6.84 -11.85
CA LEU A 33 1.23 6.25 -12.52
C LEU A 33 1.80 5.03 -11.80
N SER A 34 1.57 4.86 -10.49
CA SER A 34 2.05 3.69 -9.73
C SER A 34 1.46 2.37 -10.20
N GLY A 35 0.38 2.39 -10.98
CA GLY A 35 -0.23 1.21 -11.61
C GLY A 35 0.39 0.82 -12.97
N PHE A 36 1.45 1.51 -13.42
CA PHE A 36 2.06 1.32 -14.74
C PHE A 36 3.57 1.14 -14.62
N VAL A 37 4.00 -0.11 -14.46
CA VAL A 37 5.39 -0.50 -14.17
C VAL A 37 5.81 -1.63 -15.08
N ILE A 38 5.72 -1.40 -16.39
CA ILE A 38 6.09 -2.40 -17.42
C ILE A 38 7.61 -2.60 -17.45
N ALA A 39 8.37 -1.53 -17.23
CA ALA A 39 9.84 -1.54 -17.19
C ALA A 39 10.33 -0.58 -16.11
N GLU A 40 11.56 -0.77 -15.61
CA GLU A 40 12.22 0.12 -14.66
C GLU A 40 13.42 0.84 -15.33
N PRO A 41 13.57 2.16 -15.07
CA PRO A 41 12.72 3.02 -14.26
C PRO A 41 11.35 3.28 -14.93
N ALA A 42 10.26 3.13 -14.17
CA ALA A 42 8.91 3.38 -14.66
C ALA A 42 8.59 4.88 -14.69
N PRO A 43 7.54 5.30 -15.43
CA PRO A 43 7.07 6.69 -15.42
C PRO A 43 6.77 7.22 -14.01
N TYR A 44 6.37 6.33 -13.11
CA TYR A 44 6.15 6.66 -11.70
C TYR A 44 7.40 7.20 -11.02
N GLU A 45 8.55 6.52 -11.13
CA GLU A 45 9.80 6.93 -10.49
C GLU A 45 10.25 8.30 -10.99
N LEU A 46 10.26 8.49 -12.30
CA LEU A 46 10.69 9.75 -12.93
C LEU A 46 9.80 10.91 -12.49
N PHE A 47 8.48 10.70 -12.52
CA PHE A 47 7.52 11.73 -12.12
C PHE A 47 7.63 12.04 -10.62
N MET A 48 7.71 11.02 -9.75
CA MET A 48 7.75 11.22 -8.31
C MET A 48 9.08 11.83 -7.83
N VAL A 49 10.21 11.51 -8.47
CA VAL A 49 11.49 12.19 -8.18
C VAL A 49 11.36 13.69 -8.45
N ALA A 50 10.80 14.08 -9.61
CA ALA A 50 10.58 15.48 -9.94
C ALA A 50 9.59 16.13 -8.95
N LEU A 51 8.49 15.46 -8.62
CA LEU A 51 7.48 15.97 -7.70
C LEU A 51 8.03 16.18 -6.28
N ILE A 52 8.74 15.20 -5.75
CA ILE A 52 9.38 15.28 -4.42
C ILE A 52 10.42 16.41 -4.42
N GLY A 53 11.26 16.49 -5.47
CA GLY A 53 12.25 17.56 -5.63
C GLY A 53 11.62 18.95 -5.61
N LEU A 54 10.53 19.14 -6.34
CA LEU A 54 9.76 20.40 -6.31
C LEU A 54 9.24 20.69 -4.90
N TRP A 55 8.70 19.69 -4.20
CA TRP A 55 8.20 19.88 -2.83
C TRP A 55 9.29 20.25 -1.84
N PHE A 56 10.49 19.69 -2.00
CA PHE A 56 11.67 20.13 -1.22
C PHE A 56 12.04 21.57 -1.50
N LEU A 57 12.06 21.99 -2.76
CA LEU A 57 12.35 23.37 -3.15
C LEU A 57 11.31 24.37 -2.58
N PHE A 58 10.05 23.97 -2.49
CA PHE A 58 8.98 24.76 -1.89
C PHE A 58 8.84 24.58 -0.37
N GLY A 59 9.79 23.93 0.29
CA GLY A 59 9.88 23.78 1.74
C GLY A 59 8.92 22.73 2.29
N LEU A 60 9.08 21.48 1.87
CA LEU A 60 8.40 20.32 2.50
C LEU A 60 8.67 20.30 4.00
N LYS A 61 7.62 20.36 4.79
CA LYS A 61 7.71 20.30 6.25
C LYS A 61 7.49 18.89 6.73
N ILE A 62 8.51 18.28 7.32
CA ILE A 62 8.41 17.01 8.02
C ILE A 62 8.13 17.31 9.50
N SER A 63 6.98 16.89 9.98
CA SER A 63 6.58 17.13 11.38
C SER A 63 7.31 16.16 12.33
N ARG A 64 7.31 16.51 13.62
CA ARG A 64 7.81 15.62 14.67
C ARG A 64 7.05 14.29 14.73
N SER A 65 5.84 14.23 14.24
CA SER A 65 5.03 13.00 14.20
C SER A 65 5.43 12.08 13.04
N VAL A 66 5.98 12.61 11.95
CA VAL A 66 6.49 11.87 10.79
C VAL A 66 7.98 11.57 10.91
N ALA A 67 8.72 12.34 11.71
CA ALA A 67 10.17 12.18 11.87
C ALA A 67 10.62 10.75 12.26
N PRO A 68 9.90 9.98 13.12
CA PRO A 68 10.29 8.60 13.41
C PRO A 68 10.21 7.67 12.19
N LEU A 69 9.26 7.87 11.28
CA LEU A 69 9.21 7.14 10.01
C LEU A 69 10.51 7.38 9.21
N LEU A 70 10.88 8.64 9.02
CA LEU A 70 12.12 9.00 8.31
C LEU A 70 13.36 8.39 8.99
N ALA A 71 13.44 8.47 10.34
CA ALA A 71 14.57 7.92 11.08
C ALA A 71 14.71 6.40 10.89
N LEU A 72 13.62 5.64 11.01
CA LEU A 72 13.64 4.19 10.81
C LEU A 72 14.00 3.80 9.37
N LEU A 73 13.51 4.56 8.38
CA LEU A 73 13.83 4.32 6.98
C LEU A 73 15.30 4.69 6.65
N ILE A 74 15.86 5.73 7.29
CA ILE A 74 17.31 6.03 7.19
C ILE A 74 18.13 4.88 7.78
N LEU A 75 17.76 4.37 8.97
CA LEU A 75 18.47 3.24 9.58
C LEU A 75 18.38 1.98 8.72
N PHE A 76 17.21 1.70 8.14
CA PHE A 76 16.99 0.60 7.20
C PHE A 76 17.94 0.73 6.00
N MET A 77 17.96 1.90 5.35
CA MET A 77 18.84 2.19 4.22
C MET A 77 20.33 2.17 4.59
N THR A 78 20.66 2.64 5.80
CA THR A 78 22.05 2.55 6.31
C THR A 78 22.50 1.08 6.40
N GLY A 79 21.64 0.18 6.87
CA GLY A 79 21.91 -1.25 6.85
C GLY A 79 22.19 -1.78 5.44
N GLY A 80 21.36 -1.41 4.46
CA GLY A 80 21.57 -1.77 3.05
C GLY A 80 22.84 -1.20 2.45
N ILE A 81 23.20 0.04 2.75
CA ILE A 81 24.47 0.65 2.29
C ILE A 81 25.67 -0.06 2.92
N LEU A 82 25.60 -0.39 4.21
CA LEU A 82 26.65 -1.14 4.87
C LEU A 82 26.81 -2.55 4.29
N SER A 83 25.72 -3.20 3.85
CA SER A 83 25.80 -4.51 3.21
C SER A 83 26.54 -4.49 1.87
N LEU A 84 26.57 -3.34 1.17
CA LEU A 84 27.37 -3.21 -0.06
C LEU A 84 28.87 -3.35 0.20
N THR A 85 29.35 -3.03 1.40
CA THR A 85 30.78 -3.08 1.74
C THR A 85 31.34 -4.51 1.83
N VAL A 86 30.46 -5.51 1.96
CA VAL A 86 30.86 -6.94 2.03
C VAL A 86 30.66 -7.67 0.71
N MET A 87 30.17 -6.99 -0.33
CA MET A 87 29.95 -7.57 -1.66
C MET A 87 31.25 -7.59 -2.46
N SER A 88 31.44 -8.67 -3.21
CA SER A 88 32.56 -8.79 -4.17
C SER A 88 32.25 -8.15 -5.53
N ASP A 89 30.97 -8.08 -5.89
CA ASP A 89 30.50 -7.46 -7.13
C ASP A 89 29.36 -6.48 -6.82
N LEU A 90 29.51 -5.23 -7.28
CA LEU A 90 28.55 -4.16 -7.03
C LEU A 90 27.66 -3.86 -8.26
N ALA A 91 27.82 -4.56 -9.38
CA ALA A 91 27.27 -4.16 -10.70
C ALA A 91 25.81 -3.62 -10.66
N THR A 92 24.88 -4.31 -9.99
CA THR A 92 23.46 -3.93 -9.93
C THR A 92 23.00 -3.42 -8.56
N ALA A 93 23.75 -3.71 -7.51
CA ALA A 93 23.36 -3.43 -6.13
C ALA A 93 23.18 -1.94 -5.80
N PRO A 94 23.99 -0.98 -6.29
CA PRO A 94 23.78 0.44 -6.07
C PRO A 94 22.45 0.95 -6.64
N MET A 95 22.05 0.48 -7.83
CA MET A 95 20.77 0.84 -8.42
C MET A 95 19.61 0.29 -7.60
N TYR A 96 19.71 -0.96 -7.14
CA TYR A 96 18.74 -1.56 -6.24
C TYR A 96 18.56 -0.72 -4.96
N MET A 97 19.66 -0.31 -4.32
CA MET A 97 19.62 0.55 -3.14
C MET A 97 19.06 1.95 -3.44
N ALA A 98 19.36 2.52 -4.60
CA ALA A 98 18.81 3.81 -5.01
C ALA A 98 17.28 3.76 -5.16
N VAL A 99 16.75 2.69 -5.76
CA VAL A 99 15.30 2.46 -5.88
C VAL A 99 14.68 2.27 -4.49
N SER A 100 15.29 1.46 -3.61
CA SER A 100 14.82 1.30 -2.22
C SER A 100 14.78 2.63 -1.47
N GLY A 101 15.83 3.43 -1.55
CA GLY A 101 15.91 4.76 -0.93
C GLY A 101 14.87 5.74 -1.48
N PHE A 102 14.66 5.71 -2.80
CA PHE A 102 13.61 6.49 -3.44
C PHE A 102 12.21 6.09 -2.90
N LEU A 103 11.91 4.79 -2.82
CA LEU A 103 10.64 4.30 -2.30
C LEU A 103 10.44 4.67 -0.83
N CYS A 104 11.48 4.56 -0.01
CA CYS A 104 11.47 5.06 1.38
C CYS A 104 11.09 6.55 1.44
N LEU A 105 11.68 7.36 0.56
CA LEU A 105 11.40 8.79 0.49
C LEU A 105 9.97 9.09 0.06
N THR A 106 9.38 8.29 -0.86
CA THR A 106 7.98 8.44 -1.25
C THR A 106 7.03 8.25 -0.08
N SER A 107 7.29 7.32 0.86
CA SER A 107 6.45 7.11 2.03
C SER A 107 6.44 8.33 2.96
N VAL A 108 7.59 8.95 3.19
CA VAL A 108 7.73 10.19 3.98
C VAL A 108 7.02 11.35 3.30
N PHE A 109 7.15 11.47 1.98
CA PHE A 109 6.44 12.46 1.18
C PHE A 109 4.93 12.32 1.32
N TYR A 110 4.38 11.11 1.12
CA TYR A 110 2.95 10.88 1.28
C TYR A 110 2.47 11.18 2.70
N ALA A 111 3.20 10.78 3.73
CA ALA A 111 2.86 11.11 5.11
C ALA A 111 2.78 12.63 5.34
N ALA A 112 3.76 13.38 4.86
CA ALA A 112 3.82 14.84 5.03
C ALA A 112 2.69 15.57 4.28
N ILE A 113 2.38 15.18 3.04
CA ILE A 113 1.32 15.82 2.26
C ILE A 113 -0.09 15.50 2.76
N ILE A 114 -0.28 14.29 3.33
CA ILE A 114 -1.53 13.89 3.97
C ILE A 114 -1.72 14.65 5.28
N GLU A 115 -0.69 14.76 6.11
CA GLU A 115 -0.74 15.57 7.33
C GLU A 115 -1.08 17.03 7.01
N ALA A 116 -0.55 17.57 5.93
CA ALA A 116 -0.84 18.95 5.51
C ALA A 116 -2.32 19.14 5.14
N ARG A 117 -2.92 18.18 4.39
CA ARG A 117 -4.31 18.22 3.93
C ARG A 117 -4.89 16.81 3.83
N HIS A 118 -5.80 16.44 4.74
CA HIS A 118 -6.42 15.11 4.76
C HIS A 118 -7.34 14.84 3.56
N GLU A 119 -7.84 15.87 2.88
CA GLU A 119 -8.67 15.74 1.68
C GLU A 119 -7.92 15.04 0.54
N ARG A 120 -6.60 15.07 0.54
CA ARG A 120 -5.75 14.34 -0.42
C ARG A 120 -5.91 12.82 -0.34
N LEU A 121 -6.31 12.29 0.82
CA LEU A 121 -6.58 10.85 0.98
C LEU A 121 -7.61 10.36 -0.03
N LYS A 122 -8.71 11.11 -0.18
CA LYS A 122 -9.74 10.76 -1.18
C LYS A 122 -9.16 10.73 -2.59
N LEU A 123 -8.38 11.75 -2.97
CA LEU A 123 -7.76 11.85 -4.29
C LEU A 123 -6.76 10.71 -4.55
N ILE A 124 -5.97 10.34 -3.53
CA ILE A 124 -5.02 9.23 -3.59
C ILE A 124 -5.77 7.92 -3.86
N PHE A 125 -6.82 7.62 -3.11
CA PHE A 125 -7.57 6.39 -3.31
C PHE A 125 -8.37 6.38 -4.62
N ASP A 126 -8.95 7.50 -5.03
CA ASP A 126 -9.65 7.60 -6.32
C ASP A 126 -8.68 7.39 -7.50
N ALA A 127 -7.46 7.95 -7.43
CA ALA A 127 -6.41 7.72 -8.42
C ALA A 127 -5.94 6.25 -8.44
N TRP A 128 -5.81 5.64 -7.26
CA TRP A 128 -5.45 4.23 -7.14
C TRP A 128 -6.53 3.31 -7.73
N VAL A 129 -7.80 3.63 -7.51
CA VAL A 129 -8.93 2.93 -8.15
C VAL A 129 -8.85 3.05 -9.68
N ALA A 130 -8.64 4.26 -10.20
CA ALA A 130 -8.52 4.47 -11.64
C ALA A 130 -7.36 3.65 -12.25
N ALA A 131 -6.19 3.69 -11.61
CA ALA A 131 -5.04 2.86 -12.00
C ALA A 131 -5.36 1.37 -11.92
N GLY A 132 -5.98 0.93 -10.81
CA GLY A 132 -6.35 -0.47 -10.59
C GLY A 132 -7.32 -1.00 -11.64
N VAL A 133 -8.34 -0.23 -12.00
CA VAL A 133 -9.31 -0.60 -13.04
C VAL A 133 -8.65 -0.70 -14.41
N ILE A 134 -7.84 0.31 -14.78
CA ILE A 134 -7.21 0.33 -16.12
C ILE A 134 -6.19 -0.80 -16.25
N THR A 135 -5.31 -0.99 -15.26
CA THR A 135 -4.32 -2.07 -15.33
C THR A 135 -4.97 -3.46 -15.27
N SER A 136 -6.12 -3.60 -14.57
CA SER A 136 -6.90 -4.84 -14.58
C SER A 136 -7.51 -5.10 -15.96
N LEU A 137 -8.08 -4.09 -16.59
CA LEU A 137 -8.61 -4.24 -17.96
C LEU A 137 -7.50 -4.65 -18.95
N LEU A 138 -6.32 -4.01 -18.87
CA LEU A 138 -5.17 -4.40 -19.68
C LEU A 138 -4.74 -5.86 -19.43
N GLY A 139 -4.71 -6.27 -18.15
CA GLY A 139 -4.39 -7.65 -17.77
C GLY A 139 -5.41 -8.66 -18.27
N ILE A 140 -6.71 -8.38 -18.15
CA ILE A 140 -7.81 -9.24 -18.62
C ILE A 140 -7.81 -9.34 -20.13
N LEU A 141 -7.77 -8.20 -20.84
CA LEU A 141 -7.75 -8.18 -22.30
C LEU A 141 -6.47 -8.82 -22.86
N GLY A 142 -5.34 -8.61 -22.18
CA GLY A 142 -4.08 -9.27 -22.51
C GLY A 142 -4.15 -10.79 -22.34
N TYR A 143 -4.73 -11.26 -21.23
CA TYR A 143 -4.89 -12.69 -20.93
C TYR A 143 -5.71 -13.43 -22.01
N PHE A 144 -6.78 -12.81 -22.51
CA PHE A 144 -7.63 -13.37 -23.56
C PHE A 144 -7.17 -13.02 -24.98
N GLY A 145 -6.01 -12.37 -25.17
CA GLY A 145 -5.51 -11.99 -26.49
C GLY A 145 -6.39 -10.97 -27.23
N ALA A 146 -7.22 -10.23 -26.51
CA ALA A 146 -8.24 -9.34 -27.10
C ALA A 146 -7.70 -7.97 -27.55
N ILE A 147 -6.41 -7.68 -27.34
CA ILE A 147 -5.77 -6.41 -27.71
C ILE A 147 -4.44 -6.64 -28.42
N PRO A 148 -4.00 -5.72 -29.33
CA PRO A 148 -2.66 -5.75 -29.89
C PRO A 148 -1.60 -5.67 -28.76
N GLY A 149 -0.53 -6.47 -28.89
CA GLY A 149 0.52 -6.52 -27.86
C GLY A 149 0.10 -7.21 -26.55
N ALA A 150 -0.91 -8.08 -26.57
CA ALA A 150 -1.44 -8.83 -25.42
C ALA A 150 -0.35 -9.47 -24.55
N ALA A 151 0.72 -9.99 -25.16
CA ALA A 151 1.86 -10.60 -24.47
C ALA A 151 2.57 -9.64 -23.48
N ASN A 152 2.48 -8.31 -23.67
CA ASN A 152 3.05 -7.34 -22.75
C ASN A 152 2.32 -7.29 -21.40
N PHE A 153 1.10 -7.81 -21.32
CA PHE A 153 0.23 -7.77 -20.15
C PHE A 153 0.08 -9.13 -19.46
N THR A 154 0.83 -10.12 -19.92
CA THR A 154 0.86 -11.48 -19.37
C THR A 154 2.30 -11.93 -19.09
N LEU A 155 2.45 -12.89 -18.19
CA LEU A 155 3.72 -13.56 -17.89
C LEU A 155 3.41 -14.98 -17.38
N TYR A 156 4.02 -16.00 -17.98
CA TYR A 156 3.77 -17.41 -17.65
C TYR A 156 2.27 -17.77 -17.64
N ASP A 157 1.56 -17.38 -18.68
CA ASP A 157 0.11 -17.56 -18.86
C ASP A 157 -0.75 -16.95 -17.74
N ARG A 158 -0.23 -15.94 -17.05
CA ARG A 158 -0.89 -15.22 -15.97
C ARG A 158 -1.05 -13.75 -16.33
N ALA A 159 -2.16 -13.13 -15.94
CA ALA A 159 -2.33 -11.70 -16.09
C ALA A 159 -1.39 -10.94 -15.13
N LYS A 160 -0.63 -9.99 -15.65
CA LYS A 160 0.20 -9.07 -14.88
C LYS A 160 -0.20 -7.61 -15.04
N GLY A 161 -1.20 -7.32 -15.88
CA GLY A 161 -1.57 -5.94 -16.20
C GLY A 161 -0.37 -5.15 -16.71
N ALA A 162 -0.26 -3.90 -16.31
CA ALA A 162 0.87 -3.04 -16.64
C ALA A 162 2.02 -3.14 -15.61
N PHE A 163 2.25 -4.32 -15.03
CA PHE A 163 3.35 -4.63 -14.12
C PHE A 163 4.36 -5.60 -14.73
N GLN A 164 5.51 -5.75 -14.10
CA GLN A 164 6.50 -6.75 -14.50
C GLN A 164 6.10 -8.16 -14.05
N ASP A 165 5.44 -8.29 -12.89
CA ASP A 165 5.13 -9.57 -12.26
C ASP A 165 3.68 -9.64 -11.79
N PRO A 166 2.95 -10.76 -12.06
CA PRO A 166 1.62 -11.04 -11.52
C PRO A 166 1.53 -10.98 -9.99
N ASN A 167 2.63 -11.32 -9.29
CA ASN A 167 2.67 -11.30 -7.84
C ASN A 167 2.77 -9.89 -7.24
N VAL A 168 3.08 -8.87 -8.04
CA VAL A 168 2.99 -7.44 -7.68
C VAL A 168 1.64 -6.87 -8.09
N PHE A 169 1.17 -7.24 -9.31
CA PHE A 169 -0.10 -6.78 -9.85
C PHE A 169 -1.29 -7.15 -8.96
N GLY A 170 -1.40 -8.44 -8.55
CA GLY A 170 -2.51 -8.89 -7.71
C GLY A 170 -2.62 -8.10 -6.39
N PRO A 171 -1.58 -8.04 -5.55
CA PRO A 171 -1.58 -7.26 -4.30
C PRO A 171 -1.84 -5.77 -4.48
N PHE A 172 -1.39 -5.15 -5.58
CA PHE A 172 -1.68 -3.75 -5.90
C PHE A 172 -3.19 -3.44 -5.97
N LEU A 173 -4.00 -4.40 -6.42
CA LEU A 173 -5.45 -4.25 -6.59
C LEU A 173 -6.23 -4.34 -5.27
N VAL A 174 -5.62 -4.80 -4.18
CA VAL A 174 -6.33 -5.06 -2.93
C VAL A 174 -6.82 -3.76 -2.27
N ALA A 175 -5.94 -2.80 -2.05
CA ALA A 175 -6.30 -1.54 -1.38
C ALA A 175 -7.40 -0.74 -2.11
N PRO A 176 -7.34 -0.51 -3.44
CA PRO A 176 -8.39 0.20 -4.16
C PRO A 176 -9.71 -0.58 -4.20
N SER A 177 -9.66 -1.93 -4.25
CA SER A 177 -10.87 -2.76 -4.15
C SER A 177 -11.53 -2.62 -2.78
N LEU A 178 -10.77 -2.69 -1.68
CA LEU A 178 -11.29 -2.48 -0.33
C LEU A 178 -11.88 -1.08 -0.14
N TYR A 179 -11.25 -0.06 -0.73
CA TYR A 179 -11.80 1.28 -0.70
C TYR A 179 -13.18 1.35 -1.38
N LEU A 180 -13.34 0.74 -2.54
CA LEU A 180 -14.63 0.67 -3.20
C LEU A 180 -15.64 -0.19 -2.43
N MET A 181 -15.22 -1.30 -1.81
CA MET A 181 -16.07 -2.11 -0.94
C MET A 181 -16.57 -1.28 0.26
N TYR A 182 -15.66 -0.57 0.94
CA TYR A 182 -16.03 0.35 2.02
C TYR A 182 -17.04 1.40 1.54
N ARG A 183 -16.80 2.03 0.38
CA ARG A 183 -17.70 3.03 -0.23
C ARG A 183 -19.05 2.43 -0.64
N LEU A 184 -19.07 1.19 -1.15
CA LEU A 184 -20.31 0.46 -1.48
C LEU A 184 -21.15 0.21 -0.23
N LEU A 185 -20.51 -0.18 0.87
CA LEU A 185 -21.18 -0.46 2.14
C LEU A 185 -21.65 0.82 2.85
N SER A 186 -20.92 1.94 2.73
CA SER A 186 -21.18 3.18 3.47
C SER A 186 -22.02 4.20 2.70
N ASP A 187 -21.86 4.31 1.37
CA ASP A 187 -22.50 5.34 0.56
C ASP A 187 -23.97 5.00 0.20
N ARG A 188 -24.59 5.93 -0.53
CA ARG A 188 -25.94 5.74 -1.09
C ARG A 188 -25.94 4.69 -2.20
N ILE A 189 -27.04 3.92 -2.28
CA ILE A 189 -27.20 2.81 -3.24
C ILE A 189 -27.14 3.28 -4.70
N ALA A 190 -27.53 4.52 -5.01
CA ALA A 190 -27.52 5.05 -6.37
C ALA A 190 -26.17 4.94 -7.11
N THR A 191 -25.04 4.97 -6.38
CA THR A 191 -23.69 4.83 -6.97
C THR A 191 -23.14 3.40 -6.86
N ALA A 192 -23.93 2.46 -6.36
CA ALA A 192 -23.51 1.07 -6.15
C ALA A 192 -23.13 0.33 -7.44
N PRO A 193 -23.85 0.44 -8.57
CA PRO A 193 -23.54 -0.32 -9.78
C PRO A 193 -22.13 -0.05 -10.32
N LEU A 194 -21.74 1.23 -10.42
CA LEU A 194 -20.41 1.59 -10.93
C LEU A 194 -19.29 1.07 -10.02
N LYS A 195 -19.46 1.15 -8.71
CA LYS A 195 -18.51 0.60 -7.73
C LYS A 195 -18.42 -0.92 -7.83
N ALA A 196 -19.56 -1.60 -7.96
CA ALA A 196 -19.60 -3.04 -8.10
C ALA A 196 -18.89 -3.51 -9.38
N ILE A 197 -19.13 -2.85 -10.52
CA ILE A 197 -18.44 -3.14 -11.78
C ILE A 197 -16.91 -2.96 -11.62
N ALA A 198 -16.47 -1.86 -11.02
CA ALA A 198 -15.04 -1.62 -10.81
C ALA A 198 -14.40 -2.67 -9.87
N ILE A 199 -15.10 -3.08 -8.80
CA ILE A 199 -14.67 -4.17 -7.91
C ILE A 199 -14.55 -5.48 -8.70
N LEU A 200 -15.54 -5.82 -9.52
CA LEU A 200 -15.54 -7.05 -10.32
C LEU A 200 -14.39 -7.08 -11.34
N ILE A 201 -14.13 -5.97 -12.02
CA ILE A 201 -13.00 -5.85 -12.94
C ILE A 201 -11.67 -6.10 -12.20
N MET A 202 -11.47 -5.44 -11.06
CA MET A 202 -10.24 -5.61 -10.28
C MET A 202 -10.14 -7.02 -9.68
N ALA A 203 -11.25 -7.59 -9.20
CA ALA A 203 -11.29 -8.95 -8.68
C ALA A 203 -10.99 -10.00 -9.76
N LEU A 204 -11.50 -9.83 -10.98
CA LEU A 204 -11.19 -10.70 -12.10
C LEU A 204 -9.71 -10.56 -12.50
N GLY A 205 -9.17 -9.35 -12.59
CA GLY A 205 -7.74 -9.13 -12.83
C GLY A 205 -6.87 -9.80 -11.77
N LEU A 206 -7.22 -9.63 -10.49
CA LEU A 206 -6.54 -10.27 -9.37
C LEU A 206 -6.64 -11.81 -9.45
N PHE A 207 -7.81 -12.35 -9.79
CA PHE A 207 -8.00 -13.79 -9.98
C PHE A 207 -7.11 -14.32 -11.10
N LEU A 208 -7.13 -13.69 -12.28
CA LEU A 208 -6.32 -14.07 -13.44
C LEU A 208 -4.80 -13.82 -13.25
N SER A 209 -4.40 -13.14 -12.17
CA SER A 209 -2.99 -13.09 -11.78
C SER A 209 -2.46 -14.45 -11.32
N PHE A 210 -3.32 -15.39 -10.97
CA PHE A 210 -3.00 -16.72 -10.43
C PHE A 210 -1.93 -16.68 -9.31
N SER A 211 -1.93 -15.59 -8.54
CA SER A 211 -1.08 -15.41 -7.36
C SER A 211 -1.81 -15.87 -6.12
N ARG A 212 -1.42 -17.02 -5.57
CA ARG A 212 -2.02 -17.56 -4.33
C ARG A 212 -1.91 -16.55 -3.17
N ALA A 213 -0.77 -15.87 -3.07
CA ALA A 213 -0.57 -14.84 -2.06
C ALA A 213 -1.55 -13.66 -2.22
N ALA A 214 -1.81 -13.23 -3.47
CA ALA A 214 -2.77 -12.17 -3.75
C ALA A 214 -4.20 -12.59 -3.44
N TRP A 215 -4.59 -13.84 -3.75
CA TRP A 215 -5.91 -14.37 -3.40
C TRP A 215 -6.14 -14.42 -1.89
N ALA A 216 -5.15 -14.95 -1.14
CA ALA A 216 -5.19 -15.02 0.31
C ALA A 216 -5.24 -13.60 0.93
N LEU A 217 -4.42 -12.67 0.41
CA LEU A 217 -4.42 -11.27 0.83
C LEU A 217 -5.78 -10.62 0.63
N TYR A 218 -6.38 -10.77 -0.55
CA TYR A 218 -7.68 -10.18 -0.86
C TYR A 218 -8.78 -10.70 0.06
N LEU A 219 -8.84 -12.02 0.23
CA LEU A 219 -9.83 -12.65 1.10
C LEU A 219 -9.66 -12.21 2.56
N PHE A 220 -8.44 -12.28 3.08
CA PHE A 220 -8.12 -11.80 4.43
C PHE A 220 -8.55 -10.35 4.63
N CYS A 221 -8.16 -9.47 3.72
CA CYS A 221 -8.45 -8.04 3.83
C CYS A 221 -9.94 -7.74 3.70
N ALA A 222 -10.67 -8.43 2.81
CA ALA A 222 -12.12 -8.28 2.67
C ALA A 222 -12.86 -8.70 3.95
N CYS A 223 -12.51 -9.87 4.50
CA CYS A 223 -13.07 -10.35 5.78
C CYS A 223 -12.74 -9.40 6.93
N ALA A 224 -11.49 -8.93 7.04
CA ALA A 224 -11.07 -7.99 8.07
C ALA A 224 -11.81 -6.64 7.95
N LEU A 225 -12.01 -6.13 6.73
CA LEU A 225 -12.80 -4.90 6.51
C LEU A 225 -14.23 -5.06 7.03
N VAL A 226 -14.90 -6.12 6.63
CA VAL A 226 -16.29 -6.40 7.07
C VAL A 226 -16.36 -6.53 8.58
N LEU A 227 -15.42 -7.28 9.19
CA LEU A 227 -15.34 -7.46 10.63
C LEU A 227 -15.17 -6.12 11.36
N VAL A 228 -14.22 -5.29 10.96
CA VAL A 228 -13.97 -3.98 11.60
C VAL A 228 -15.17 -3.06 11.41
N MET A 229 -15.83 -3.06 10.25
CA MET A 229 -17.07 -2.29 10.03
C MET A 229 -18.20 -2.75 10.93
N LEU A 230 -18.40 -4.06 11.12
CA LEU A 230 -19.41 -4.62 12.03
C LEU A 230 -19.14 -4.30 13.49
N LEU A 231 -17.87 -4.27 13.90
CA LEU A 231 -17.45 -3.89 15.26
C LEU A 231 -17.65 -2.39 15.52
N LYS A 232 -17.39 -1.56 14.52
CA LYS A 232 -17.53 -0.10 14.63
C LYS A 232 -19.00 0.33 14.63
N GLU A 233 -19.81 -0.28 13.79
CA GLU A 233 -21.21 0.10 13.58
C GLU A 233 -22.14 -0.56 14.63
N ARG A 234 -23.01 0.23 15.24
CA ARG A 234 -23.88 -0.23 16.33
C ARG A 234 -25.34 -0.37 15.92
N THR A 235 -25.77 0.22 14.78
CA THR A 235 -27.17 0.17 14.34
C THR A 235 -27.49 -1.15 13.65
N GLY A 236 -28.59 -1.82 14.04
CA GLY A 236 -29.00 -3.11 13.47
C GLY A 236 -29.26 -3.03 11.96
N ALA A 237 -29.88 -1.95 11.50
CA ALA A 237 -30.19 -1.76 10.08
C ALA A 237 -28.92 -1.67 9.22
N PHE A 238 -27.87 -0.97 9.70
CA PHE A 238 -26.62 -0.86 8.96
C PHE A 238 -25.83 -2.18 8.98
N ARG A 239 -25.81 -2.89 10.11
CA ARG A 239 -25.24 -4.25 10.18
C ARG A 239 -25.91 -5.21 9.23
N LEU A 240 -27.25 -5.17 9.14
CA LEU A 240 -27.99 -5.98 8.17
C LEU A 240 -27.61 -5.62 6.73
N LYS A 241 -27.50 -4.32 6.41
CA LYS A 241 -27.00 -3.85 5.09
C LYS A 241 -25.61 -4.43 4.77
N ILE A 242 -24.67 -4.35 5.72
CA ILE A 242 -23.32 -4.91 5.54
C ILE A 242 -23.42 -6.41 5.23
N LEU A 243 -24.14 -7.18 6.04
CA LEU A 243 -24.27 -8.63 5.88
C LEU A 243 -24.90 -8.98 4.53
N VAL A 244 -26.02 -8.35 4.17
CA VAL A 244 -26.70 -8.62 2.89
C VAL A 244 -25.80 -8.30 1.71
N LEU A 245 -25.16 -7.13 1.68
CA LEU A 245 -24.28 -6.76 0.57
C LEU A 245 -23.03 -7.64 0.50
N THR A 246 -22.47 -8.03 1.64
CA THR A 246 -21.30 -8.93 1.70
C THR A 246 -21.66 -10.32 1.18
N LEU A 247 -22.78 -10.90 1.64
CA LEU A 247 -23.23 -12.21 1.18
C LEU A 247 -23.61 -12.19 -0.30
N SER A 248 -24.29 -11.13 -0.77
CA SER A 248 -24.61 -10.97 -2.20
C SER A 248 -23.35 -10.82 -3.05
N GLY A 249 -22.35 -10.06 -2.57
CA GLY A 249 -21.06 -9.91 -3.25
C GLY A 249 -20.27 -11.21 -3.29
N ALA A 250 -20.24 -11.97 -2.19
CA ALA A 250 -19.62 -13.28 -2.13
C ALA A 250 -20.29 -14.28 -3.09
N LEU A 251 -21.62 -14.31 -3.11
CA LEU A 251 -22.37 -15.16 -4.06
C LEU A 251 -22.05 -14.78 -5.51
N LEU A 252 -22.06 -13.48 -5.83
CA LEU A 252 -21.70 -13.00 -7.17
C LEU A 252 -20.27 -13.40 -7.56
N MET A 253 -19.34 -13.34 -6.62
CA MET A 253 -17.95 -13.76 -6.85
C MET A 253 -17.84 -15.28 -7.11
N VAL A 254 -18.58 -16.11 -6.37
CA VAL A 254 -18.63 -17.57 -6.60
C VAL A 254 -19.21 -17.88 -7.97
N VAL A 255 -20.29 -17.19 -8.37
CA VAL A 255 -20.90 -17.35 -9.71
C VAL A 255 -19.91 -16.92 -10.80
N ALA A 256 -19.26 -15.77 -10.65
CA ALA A 256 -18.25 -15.28 -11.60
C ALA A 256 -17.05 -16.26 -11.74
N LEU A 257 -16.59 -16.82 -10.60
CA LEU A 257 -15.57 -17.86 -10.60
C LEU A 257 -16.05 -19.12 -11.33
N GLY A 258 -17.28 -19.58 -11.05
CA GLY A 258 -17.86 -20.74 -11.73
C GLY A 258 -17.96 -20.56 -13.25
N ILE A 259 -18.29 -19.33 -13.71
CA ILE A 259 -18.30 -19.00 -15.14
C ILE A 259 -16.87 -19.00 -15.70
N ALA A 260 -15.90 -18.38 -15.01
CA ALA A 260 -14.52 -18.32 -15.44
C ALA A 260 -13.90 -19.74 -15.58
N LEU A 261 -14.22 -20.65 -14.69
CA LEU A 261 -13.76 -22.05 -14.73
C LEU A 261 -14.39 -22.90 -15.84
N GLN A 262 -15.40 -22.40 -16.58
CA GLN A 262 -15.86 -23.06 -17.83
C GLN A 262 -14.87 -22.86 -18.99
N ILE A 263 -13.92 -21.95 -18.87
CA ILE A 263 -12.87 -21.71 -19.85
C ILE A 263 -11.73 -22.69 -19.56
N PRO A 264 -11.40 -23.64 -20.46
CA PRO A 264 -10.39 -24.68 -20.19
C PRO A 264 -9.04 -24.14 -19.73
N GLN A 265 -8.52 -23.10 -20.36
CA GLN A 265 -7.23 -22.47 -20.00
C GLN A 265 -7.23 -21.93 -18.55
N VAL A 266 -8.36 -21.36 -18.09
CA VAL A 266 -8.50 -20.87 -16.72
C VAL A 266 -8.62 -22.03 -15.75
N ALA A 267 -9.39 -23.07 -16.08
CA ALA A 267 -9.58 -24.25 -15.25
C ALA A 267 -8.27 -25.03 -15.03
N ASP A 268 -7.50 -25.26 -16.10
CA ASP A 268 -6.23 -25.97 -16.03
C ASP A 268 -5.22 -25.24 -15.15
N LEU A 269 -5.08 -23.92 -15.35
CA LEU A 269 -4.16 -23.12 -14.57
C LEU A 269 -4.63 -23.00 -13.10
N PHE A 270 -5.93 -22.84 -12.86
CA PHE A 270 -6.50 -22.85 -11.52
C PHE A 270 -6.22 -24.18 -10.80
N SER A 271 -6.49 -25.30 -11.45
CA SER A 271 -6.24 -26.62 -10.92
C SER A 271 -4.76 -26.83 -10.53
N SER A 272 -3.82 -26.42 -11.39
CA SER A 272 -2.38 -26.51 -11.09
C SER A 272 -1.97 -25.63 -9.92
N ARG A 273 -2.59 -24.43 -9.77
CA ARG A 273 -2.24 -23.46 -8.70
C ARG A 273 -2.91 -23.76 -7.35
N THR A 274 -3.99 -24.50 -7.31
CA THR A 274 -4.67 -24.88 -6.06
C THR A 274 -4.10 -26.13 -5.41
N GLN A 275 -3.14 -26.83 -6.04
CA GLN A 275 -2.40 -27.92 -5.42
C GLN A 275 -1.64 -27.41 -4.17
N LEU A 276 -1.85 -28.10 -3.03
CA LEU A 276 -1.24 -27.71 -1.76
C LEU A 276 0.27 -27.95 -1.71
N VAL A 277 0.75 -28.97 -2.43
CA VAL A 277 2.17 -29.32 -2.50
C VAL A 277 2.70 -28.93 -3.87
N GLN A 278 3.73 -28.11 -3.89
CA GLN A 278 4.42 -27.67 -5.09
C GLN A 278 5.91 -28.03 -4.93
N GLU A 279 6.54 -28.56 -5.97
CA GLU A 279 7.94 -28.94 -5.92
C GLU A 279 8.88 -27.77 -5.59
N TYR A 280 8.57 -26.57 -6.08
CA TYR A 280 9.35 -25.37 -5.78
C TYR A 280 9.22 -24.88 -4.32
N ASP A 281 8.22 -25.32 -3.55
CA ASP A 281 8.07 -25.00 -2.14
C ASP A 281 8.81 -26.01 -1.24
N GLY A 282 8.67 -27.33 -1.50
CA GLY A 282 9.14 -28.40 -0.62
C GLY A 282 10.22 -29.33 -1.22
N GLY A 283 10.69 -29.11 -2.46
CA GLY A 283 11.77 -29.89 -3.09
C GLY A 283 13.15 -29.56 -2.51
N HIS A 284 14.18 -30.32 -2.90
CA HIS A 284 15.57 -30.04 -2.56
C HIS A 284 15.96 -28.62 -3.01
N LEU A 285 16.45 -27.80 -2.08
CA LEU A 285 16.64 -26.34 -2.25
C LEU A 285 15.33 -25.60 -2.60
N GLY A 286 14.18 -26.17 -2.23
CA GLY A 286 12.90 -25.48 -2.31
C GLY A 286 12.84 -24.24 -1.39
N ARG A 287 11.75 -23.48 -1.49
CA ARG A 287 11.61 -22.21 -0.77
C ARG A 287 11.94 -22.32 0.72
N PHE A 288 11.39 -23.32 1.42
CA PHE A 288 11.57 -23.46 2.86
C PHE A 288 12.98 -23.89 3.27
N ASP A 289 13.66 -24.70 2.46
CA ASP A 289 15.08 -25.05 2.68
C ASP A 289 15.95 -23.81 2.53
N ARG A 290 15.71 -22.99 1.51
CA ARG A 290 16.42 -21.73 1.29
C ARG A 290 16.21 -20.76 2.44
N HIS A 291 14.97 -20.66 2.99
CA HIS A 291 14.71 -19.83 4.17
C HIS A 291 15.56 -20.23 5.36
N LYS A 292 15.68 -21.55 5.63
CA LYS A 292 16.50 -22.05 6.71
C LYS A 292 17.99 -21.75 6.49
N ILE A 293 18.50 -22.02 5.30
CA ILE A 293 19.91 -21.78 4.96
C ILE A 293 20.22 -20.28 5.03
N GLY A 294 19.37 -19.44 4.43
CA GLY A 294 19.54 -17.99 4.44
C GLY A 294 19.51 -17.40 5.85
N PHE A 295 18.63 -17.92 6.73
CA PHE A 295 18.59 -17.50 8.13
C PHE A 295 19.91 -17.85 8.85
N LEU A 296 20.37 -19.08 8.76
CA LEU A 296 21.61 -19.52 9.40
C LEU A 296 22.82 -18.70 8.89
N MET A 297 22.87 -18.48 7.57
CA MET A 297 23.91 -17.64 6.96
C MET A 297 23.89 -16.20 7.48
N SER A 298 22.69 -15.63 7.68
CA SER A 298 22.53 -14.25 8.19
C SER A 298 22.92 -14.13 9.68
N MET A 299 22.88 -15.22 10.44
CA MET A 299 23.37 -15.22 11.83
C MET A 299 24.89 -15.05 11.91
N GLU A 300 25.62 -15.56 10.93
CA GLU A 300 27.07 -15.45 10.84
C GLU A 300 27.53 -14.14 10.15
N LYS A 301 26.62 -13.44 9.46
CA LYS A 301 26.91 -12.26 8.65
C LYS A 301 26.08 -11.05 9.09
N PRO A 302 26.48 -10.32 10.14
CA PRO A 302 25.71 -9.20 10.68
C PRO A 302 25.44 -8.05 9.68
N LEU A 303 26.33 -7.84 8.71
CA LEU A 303 26.16 -6.86 7.64
C LEU A 303 25.33 -7.40 6.47
N GLY A 304 24.86 -8.66 6.54
CA GLY A 304 24.20 -9.35 5.44
C GLY A 304 25.19 -9.86 4.40
N ILE A 305 24.67 -10.19 3.23
CA ILE A 305 25.45 -10.64 2.06
C ILE A 305 25.40 -9.64 0.90
N GLY A 306 24.46 -8.69 0.99
CA GLY A 306 24.18 -7.70 -0.03
C GLY A 306 22.93 -8.01 -0.86
N PRO A 307 22.32 -6.96 -1.44
CA PRO A 307 21.14 -7.12 -2.27
C PRO A 307 21.46 -7.92 -3.54
N MET A 308 20.48 -8.75 -3.96
CA MET A 308 20.55 -9.61 -5.16
C MET A 308 21.62 -10.72 -5.13
N VAL A 309 22.45 -10.83 -4.05
CA VAL A 309 23.45 -11.89 -3.93
C VAL A 309 22.80 -13.25 -3.72
N PHE A 310 21.69 -13.30 -2.99
CA PHE A 310 21.01 -14.57 -2.68
C PHE A 310 20.59 -15.33 -3.95
N SER A 311 20.03 -14.64 -4.95
CA SER A 311 19.64 -15.23 -6.24
C SER A 311 20.83 -15.66 -7.13
N THR A 312 22.05 -15.25 -6.81
CA THR A 312 23.25 -15.80 -7.47
C THR A 312 23.73 -17.10 -6.83
N MET A 313 23.38 -17.34 -5.57
CA MET A 313 23.76 -18.53 -4.80
C MET A 313 22.70 -19.65 -4.88
N PHE A 314 21.46 -19.28 -5.08
CA PHE A 314 20.30 -20.17 -5.10
C PHE A 314 19.47 -20.00 -6.38
N PRO A 315 18.64 -21.01 -6.75
CA PRO A 315 17.84 -20.95 -8.00
C PRO A 315 16.85 -19.79 -8.07
N GLU A 316 16.42 -19.26 -6.93
CA GLU A 316 15.48 -18.14 -6.81
C GLU A 316 15.83 -17.27 -5.60
N ASP A 317 15.26 -16.06 -5.52
CA ASP A 317 15.35 -15.14 -4.39
C ASP A 317 14.75 -15.71 -3.10
N GLU A 318 14.92 -14.97 -2.00
CA GLU A 318 14.43 -15.32 -0.66
C GLU A 318 12.93 -15.59 -0.65
N HIS A 319 12.15 -14.80 -1.42
CA HIS A 319 10.68 -14.78 -1.36
C HIS A 319 10.14 -14.72 0.08
N ASN A 320 10.81 -13.94 0.91
CA ASN A 320 10.48 -13.71 2.30
C ASN A 320 11.10 -12.37 2.74
N ILE A 321 10.29 -11.33 2.90
CA ILE A 321 10.78 -9.98 3.21
C ILE A 321 11.54 -9.90 4.54
N TRP A 322 11.18 -10.74 5.52
CA TRP A 322 11.87 -10.78 6.80
C TRP A 322 13.30 -11.31 6.65
N LEU A 323 13.44 -12.39 5.89
CA LEU A 323 14.74 -12.95 5.55
C LEU A 323 15.52 -12.01 4.64
N LYS A 324 14.90 -11.43 3.61
CA LYS A 324 15.53 -10.47 2.70
C LYS A 324 16.03 -9.23 3.43
N SER A 325 15.32 -8.78 4.45
CA SER A 325 15.81 -7.68 5.28
C SER A 325 17.07 -8.04 6.09
N LEU A 326 17.28 -9.33 6.42
CA LEU A 326 18.52 -9.81 7.03
C LEU A 326 19.64 -9.98 6.01
N THR A 327 19.37 -10.62 4.88
CA THR A 327 20.37 -10.95 3.86
C THR A 327 20.84 -9.71 3.11
N SER A 328 19.92 -8.83 2.68
CA SER A 328 20.20 -7.68 1.84
C SER A 328 20.49 -6.39 2.62
N TYR A 329 19.95 -6.24 3.84
CA TYR A 329 20.09 -5.02 4.64
C TYR A 329 20.81 -5.27 5.99
N GLY A 330 21.20 -6.51 6.26
CA GLY A 330 21.87 -6.90 7.50
C GLY A 330 21.02 -6.75 8.76
N TRP A 331 21.60 -6.97 9.92
CA TRP A 331 20.87 -6.89 11.19
C TRP A 331 20.32 -5.51 11.49
N LEU A 332 21.05 -4.44 11.14
CA LEU A 332 20.56 -3.08 11.33
C LEU A 332 19.29 -2.82 10.51
N GLY A 333 19.31 -3.24 9.22
CA GLY A 333 18.15 -3.12 8.36
C GLY A 333 16.96 -3.95 8.86
N PHE A 334 17.20 -5.19 9.25
CA PHE A 334 16.17 -6.07 9.81
C PHE A 334 15.50 -5.50 11.06
N ILE A 335 16.30 -5.08 12.05
CA ILE A 335 15.77 -4.51 13.31
C ILE A 335 14.96 -3.24 13.01
N SER A 336 15.46 -2.40 12.10
CA SER A 336 14.78 -1.17 11.68
C SER A 336 13.45 -1.48 10.98
N TYR A 337 13.44 -2.47 10.07
CA TYR A 337 12.24 -2.90 9.35
C TYR A 337 11.20 -3.50 10.30
N VAL A 338 11.57 -4.43 11.17
CA VAL A 338 10.67 -5.03 12.16
C VAL A 338 10.09 -3.96 13.09
N THR A 339 10.93 -3.04 13.57
CA THR A 339 10.49 -1.92 14.42
C THR A 339 9.50 -1.03 13.67
N LEU A 340 9.78 -0.73 12.39
CA LEU A 340 8.88 0.06 11.54
C LEU A 340 7.51 -0.61 11.41
N ILE A 341 7.47 -1.91 11.10
CA ILE A 341 6.21 -2.64 10.94
C ILE A 341 5.44 -2.69 12.26
N ILE A 342 6.08 -3.08 13.37
CA ILE A 342 5.44 -3.16 14.70
C ILE A 342 4.89 -1.78 15.12
N TRP A 343 5.66 -0.73 14.95
CA TRP A 343 5.22 0.63 15.30
C TRP A 343 4.06 1.09 14.43
N THR A 344 4.14 0.87 13.12
CA THR A 344 3.08 1.23 12.17
C THR A 344 1.78 0.49 12.48
N VAL A 345 1.85 -0.83 12.72
CA VAL A 345 0.68 -1.64 13.08
C VAL A 345 0.09 -1.19 14.42
N SER A 346 0.93 -0.96 15.44
CA SER A 346 0.49 -0.53 16.77
C SER A 346 -0.17 0.86 16.74
N MET A 347 0.41 1.80 15.98
CA MET A 347 -0.14 3.14 15.80
C MET A 347 -1.49 3.08 15.07
N GLY A 348 -1.57 2.34 13.98
CA GLY A 348 -2.80 2.19 13.21
C GLY A 348 -3.91 1.53 14.04
N PHE A 349 -3.61 0.47 14.79
CA PHE A 349 -4.55 -0.18 15.71
C PHE A 349 -5.11 0.78 16.75
N ARG A 350 -4.26 1.59 17.38
CA ARG A 350 -4.67 2.57 18.38
C ARG A 350 -5.68 3.59 17.86
N PHE A 351 -5.65 3.89 16.57
CA PHE A 351 -6.50 4.91 15.95
C PHE A 351 -7.61 4.33 15.06
N LEU A 352 -7.69 3.01 14.96
CA LEU A 352 -8.53 2.28 14.01
C LEU A 352 -10.03 2.60 14.13
N LEU A 353 -10.53 2.71 15.37
CA LEU A 353 -11.96 2.86 15.66
C LEU A 353 -12.37 4.30 16.01
N LEU A 354 -11.46 5.26 15.89
CA LEU A 354 -11.76 6.66 16.13
C LEU A 354 -12.69 7.22 15.05
N ASP A 355 -13.60 8.11 15.44
CA ASP A 355 -14.47 8.78 14.47
C ASP A 355 -13.78 10.05 13.95
N ARG A 356 -13.16 9.94 12.78
CA ARG A 356 -12.38 11.00 12.11
C ARG A 356 -12.60 10.96 10.60
N PRO A 357 -12.50 12.10 9.89
CA PRO A 357 -12.62 12.12 8.43
C PRO A 357 -11.59 11.25 7.70
N TRP A 358 -10.41 11.06 8.28
CA TRP A 358 -9.34 10.22 7.72
C TRP A 358 -9.37 8.76 8.17
N GLN A 359 -10.25 8.40 9.11
CA GLN A 359 -10.30 7.05 9.68
C GLN A 359 -10.60 5.95 8.65
N PRO A 360 -11.52 6.10 7.68
CA PRO A 360 -11.76 5.04 6.71
C PRO A 360 -10.51 4.69 5.89
N TYR A 361 -9.72 5.67 5.52
CA TYR A 361 -8.49 5.51 4.76
C TYR A 361 -7.38 4.84 5.60
N LEU A 362 -7.26 5.25 6.86
CA LEU A 362 -6.38 4.60 7.83
C LEU A 362 -6.75 3.14 8.01
N MET A 363 -8.02 2.83 8.20
CA MET A 363 -8.51 1.47 8.39
C MET A 363 -8.16 0.58 7.20
N ILE A 364 -8.43 1.03 5.98
CA ILE A 364 -8.12 0.28 4.76
C ILE A 364 -6.61 0.07 4.63
N ALA A 365 -5.81 1.13 4.75
CA ALA A 365 -4.37 1.04 4.65
C ALA A 365 -3.76 0.11 5.72
N TRP A 366 -4.27 0.16 6.95
CA TRP A 366 -3.82 -0.67 8.07
C TRP A 366 -4.14 -2.16 7.84
N ILE A 367 -5.38 -2.49 7.43
CA ILE A 367 -5.78 -3.87 7.12
C ILE A 367 -4.88 -4.45 6.02
N VAL A 368 -4.68 -3.69 4.94
CA VAL A 368 -3.86 -4.13 3.81
C VAL A 368 -2.40 -4.27 4.21
N LEU A 369 -1.85 -3.37 5.04
CA LEU A 369 -0.47 -3.48 5.53
C LEU A 369 -0.26 -4.74 6.38
N ILE A 370 -1.20 -5.09 7.26
CA ILE A 370 -1.13 -6.36 8.02
C ILE A 370 -1.13 -7.55 7.06
N GLY A 371 -2.01 -7.52 6.06
CA GLY A 371 -2.02 -8.55 5.03
C GLY A 371 -0.68 -8.65 4.29
N HIS A 372 -0.06 -7.52 3.94
CA HIS A 372 1.28 -7.50 3.32
C HIS A 372 2.35 -8.07 4.25
N ALA A 373 2.33 -7.74 5.55
CA ALA A 373 3.24 -8.33 6.52
C ALA A 373 3.06 -9.86 6.63
N ALA A 374 1.82 -10.35 6.51
CA ALA A 374 1.54 -11.78 6.52
C ALA A 374 2.04 -12.49 5.25
N ILE A 375 1.71 -11.98 4.05
CA ILE A 375 2.21 -12.58 2.79
C ILE A 375 3.71 -12.37 2.59
N GLY A 376 4.31 -11.41 3.28
CA GLY A 376 5.75 -11.17 3.31
C GLY A 376 6.59 -12.37 3.78
N ASN A 377 5.96 -13.40 4.36
CA ASN A 377 6.62 -14.68 4.67
C ASN A 377 6.87 -15.57 3.43
N VAL A 378 6.22 -15.26 2.30
CA VAL A 378 6.28 -16.05 1.07
C VAL A 378 6.53 -15.21 -0.18
N ILE A 379 6.76 -13.90 -0.01
CA ILE A 379 7.05 -12.96 -1.10
C ILE A 379 7.85 -11.77 -0.59
N ASP A 380 8.64 -11.15 -1.48
CA ASP A 380 9.37 -9.93 -1.20
C ASP A 380 8.51 -8.70 -1.51
N THR A 381 8.45 -7.75 -0.58
CA THR A 381 7.61 -6.56 -0.70
C THR A 381 8.41 -5.24 -0.66
N ASP A 382 9.73 -5.33 -0.55
CA ASP A 382 10.64 -4.20 -0.34
C ASP A 382 10.73 -3.22 -1.53
N HIS A 383 10.35 -3.65 -2.73
CA HIS A 383 10.28 -2.80 -3.92
C HIS A 383 8.85 -2.51 -4.39
N TRP A 384 7.85 -2.78 -3.55
CA TRP A 384 6.46 -2.51 -3.92
C TRP A 384 6.05 -1.07 -3.63
N ARG A 385 5.82 -0.29 -4.65
CA ARG A 385 5.41 1.13 -4.59
C ARG A 385 4.20 1.35 -3.69
N HIS A 386 3.22 0.46 -3.79
CA HIS A 386 2.01 0.52 -2.99
C HIS A 386 2.24 0.17 -1.50
N PHE A 387 3.25 -0.61 -1.15
CA PHE A 387 3.65 -0.84 0.24
C PHE A 387 4.11 0.48 0.90
N PHE A 388 4.96 1.24 0.23
CA PHE A 388 5.43 2.54 0.72
C PHE A 388 4.32 3.60 0.74
N LEU A 389 3.35 3.53 -0.20
CA LEU A 389 2.15 4.35 -0.16
C LEU A 389 1.29 4.04 1.08
N LEU A 390 1.09 2.76 1.42
CA LEU A 390 0.37 2.35 2.63
C LEU A 390 1.05 2.86 3.90
N LEU A 391 2.38 2.74 4.00
CA LEU A 391 3.14 3.34 5.10
C LEU A 391 2.88 4.85 5.19
N GLY A 392 3.01 5.57 4.09
CA GLY A 392 2.76 7.01 4.03
C GLY A 392 1.35 7.39 4.47
N ILE A 393 0.32 6.63 4.06
CA ILE A 393 -1.07 6.86 4.46
C ILE A 393 -1.22 6.67 5.98
N ILE A 394 -0.72 5.57 6.55
CA ILE A 394 -0.88 5.28 7.98
C ILE A 394 -0.17 6.32 8.83
N TRP A 395 1.07 6.66 8.50
CA TRP A 395 1.84 7.67 9.23
C TRP A 395 1.28 9.08 9.07
N GLY A 396 0.78 9.44 7.88
CA GLY A 396 0.09 10.70 7.65
C GLY A 396 -1.20 10.83 8.46
N CYS A 397 -2.02 9.78 8.51
CA CYS A 397 -3.22 9.74 9.35
C CYS A 397 -2.88 9.77 10.85
N GLY A 398 -1.81 9.09 11.28
CA GLY A 398 -1.28 9.16 12.64
C GLY A 398 -0.86 10.58 13.02
N ALA A 399 -0.14 11.27 12.13
CA ALA A 399 0.27 12.65 12.33
C ALA A 399 -0.93 13.61 12.43
N LEU A 400 -1.97 13.42 11.61
CA LEU A 400 -3.24 14.15 11.71
C LEU A 400 -3.89 13.96 13.08
N GLU A 401 -3.94 12.74 13.60
CA GLU A 401 -4.53 12.47 14.92
C GLU A 401 -3.71 13.10 16.04
N TYR A 402 -2.38 13.01 16.03
CA TYR A 402 -1.53 13.69 17.01
C TYR A 402 -1.72 15.21 16.97
N ARG A 403 -1.79 15.79 15.77
CA ARG A 403 -2.06 17.24 15.62
C ARG A 403 -3.43 17.62 16.17
N HIS A 404 -4.46 16.82 15.90
CA HIS A 404 -5.81 17.03 16.41
C HIS A 404 -5.84 17.00 17.95
N ARG A 405 -5.25 15.96 18.58
CA ARG A 405 -5.16 15.86 20.04
C ARG A 405 -4.41 17.03 20.68
N ASN A 406 -3.31 17.45 20.05
CA ASN A 406 -2.54 18.58 20.54
C ASN A 406 -3.32 19.91 20.43
N SER A 407 -4.13 20.09 19.40
CA SER A 407 -5.00 21.27 19.26
C SER A 407 -6.08 21.33 20.35
N LEU A 408 -6.69 20.18 20.69
CA LEU A 408 -7.67 20.09 21.77
C LEU A 408 -7.04 20.41 23.15
N LYS A 409 -5.87 19.85 23.44
CA LYS A 409 -5.14 20.15 24.69
C LYS A 409 -4.83 21.65 24.82
N ARG A 410 -4.37 22.29 23.75
CA ARG A 410 -4.10 23.74 23.73
C ARG A 410 -5.37 24.56 23.94
N ALA A 411 -6.50 24.15 23.35
CA ALA A 411 -7.78 24.82 23.53
C ALA A 411 -8.28 24.70 24.96
N GLN A 412 -8.12 23.55 25.62
CA GLN A 412 -8.44 23.35 27.03
C GLN A 412 -7.59 24.23 27.94
N LEU A 413 -6.27 24.24 27.74
CA LEU A 413 -5.35 25.08 28.54
C LEU A 413 -5.69 26.58 28.41
N ARG A 414 -6.07 27.04 27.23
CA ARG A 414 -6.51 28.44 27.03
C ARG A 414 -7.80 28.75 27.78
N ARG A 415 -8.76 27.80 27.83
CA ARG A 415 -10.02 27.98 28.57
C ARG A 415 -9.79 28.02 30.07
N THR A 416 -8.93 27.15 30.61
CA THR A 416 -8.58 27.15 32.04
C THR A 416 -7.83 28.41 32.45
N ALA A 417 -6.93 28.92 31.59
CA ALA A 417 -6.21 30.17 31.84
C ALA A 417 -7.09 31.44 31.74
N ALA A 418 -8.21 31.36 31.01
CA ALA A 418 -9.15 32.47 30.84
C ALA A 418 -10.31 32.43 31.85
N ALA A 419 -10.44 31.37 32.68
CA ALA A 419 -11.43 31.32 33.75
C ALA A 419 -11.07 32.34 34.82
N PRO A 420 -11.95 33.29 35.19
CA PRO A 420 -11.65 34.24 36.27
C PRO A 420 -11.45 33.47 37.58
N THR A 421 -10.35 33.74 38.27
CA THR A 421 -10.15 33.31 39.64
C THR A 421 -11.24 34.00 40.46
N LEU A 422 -12.35 33.29 40.71
CA LEU A 422 -13.31 33.69 41.70
C LEU A 422 -12.58 33.66 43.07
N ARG A 423 -12.13 34.82 43.50
CA ARG A 423 -11.74 35.09 44.89
C ARG A 423 -12.92 35.71 45.63
#